data_1f61fedfa49cb00a77e809128b3a35c6
#
_entry.id   1f61fedfa49cb00a77e809128b3a35c6
#
_cell.length_a   1.000
_cell.length_b   1.000
_cell.length_c   1.000
_cell.angle_alpha   90.00
_cell.angle_beta   90.00
_cell.angle_gamma   90.00
#
_symmetry.space_group_name_H-M   'P 1'
#
loop_
_entity.id
_entity.type
_entity.pdbx_description
1 polymer ?
#
loop_
_entity_poly.entity_id
_entity_poly.type
_entity_poly.pdbx_seq_one_letter_code
_entity_poly.pdbx_strand_id
1 'polypeptide(L)'
;MSVLVLGVIMSWRTIVISSRSKLDFKMNYMIIRKDFETTKVYIDEIYMLIVESTAVSLTAVLLNELIKKKVAIVFCDEKRNPASEVLPLHGSHNSSKRCREQAEWSKELQASIWTEIVRRKIMNQAELLQHQELVEADLLYQYLDELTLNDETQREGHAAKVYFNALFGKSFSREQDNAINAALNYGYAILLSAVNREILSLGYITQLGLNHCNQFNPYNLGSDLMEPLRGFVDAVVIKSIPTEFNRDVKLSLIELLSEDVKINDTVQTFSAAIRIYCKSVFDALRNQDASEIRFIEYEL
;
A
#
# COMPACT_ATOMS: atom_id res chain seq x y z
N MET A 1 -26.12 0.93 10.83
CA MET A 1 -24.65 0.77 10.72
C MET A 1 -24.14 1.71 9.64
N SER A 2 -23.44 2.70 10.03
CA SER A 2 -23.08 3.89 9.26
C SER A 2 -22.11 3.61 8.13
N VAL A 3 -22.21 4.39 7.06
CA VAL A 3 -21.10 4.65 6.13
C VAL A 3 -20.00 5.26 6.98
N LEU A 4 -18.87 4.58 7.09
CA LEU A 4 -17.73 5.14 7.80
C LEU A 4 -17.04 6.11 6.83
N VAL A 5 -17.10 7.39 7.13
CA VAL A 5 -16.31 8.42 6.47
C VAL A 5 -15.13 8.69 7.40
N LEU A 6 -13.98 8.10 7.11
CA LEU A 6 -12.74 8.36 7.84
C LEU A 6 -12.08 9.61 7.26
N GLY A 7 -11.76 10.57 8.10
CA GLY A 7 -10.93 11.70 7.71
C GLY A 7 -11.18 12.97 8.51
N VAL A 8 -10.10 13.56 9.01
CA VAL A 8 -10.02 14.88 9.60
C VAL A 8 -9.55 15.87 8.52
N ILE A 9 -10.22 17.00 8.45
CA ILE A 9 -9.93 18.27 7.75
C ILE A 9 -8.73 18.25 6.77
N MET A 10 -9.04 18.35 5.46
CA MET A 10 -8.14 18.53 4.30
C MET A 10 -7.32 17.30 3.86
N SER A 11 -7.63 16.10 4.28
CA SER A 11 -6.95 14.90 3.83
C SER A 11 -7.84 14.05 2.92
N TRP A 12 -7.22 13.35 1.98
CA TRP A 12 -7.84 12.39 1.09
C TRP A 12 -8.47 11.24 1.89
N ARG A 13 -9.76 11.02 1.70
CA ARG A 13 -10.58 10.09 2.49
C ARG A 13 -10.59 8.70 1.87
N THR A 14 -10.49 7.68 2.71
CA THR A 14 -10.86 6.31 2.33
C THR A 14 -12.32 6.07 2.67
N ILE A 15 -13.11 5.65 1.68
CA ILE A 15 -14.54 5.39 1.82
C ILE A 15 -14.79 3.89 1.70
N VAL A 16 -15.44 3.30 2.71
CA VAL A 16 -15.77 1.88 2.75
C VAL A 16 -17.28 1.69 2.62
N ILE A 17 -17.69 0.91 1.62
CA ILE A 17 -19.11 0.56 1.40
C ILE A 17 -19.33 -0.88 1.85
N SER A 18 -19.71 -1.05 3.11
CA SER A 18 -19.81 -2.37 3.77
C SER A 18 -21.19 -3.03 3.71
N SER A 19 -22.18 -2.39 3.10
CA SER A 19 -23.53 -2.90 3.02
C SER A 19 -24.20 -2.56 1.71
N ARG A 20 -25.35 -3.20 1.42
CA ARG A 20 -26.16 -2.90 0.24
C ARG A 20 -26.39 -1.40 0.12
N SER A 21 -25.98 -0.84 -1.02
CA SER A 21 -26.06 0.60 -1.29
C SER A 21 -26.12 0.87 -2.79
N LYS A 22 -26.65 2.05 -3.15
CA LYS A 22 -26.59 2.57 -4.50
C LYS A 22 -25.69 3.80 -4.53
N LEU A 23 -24.71 3.81 -5.43
CA LEU A 23 -23.75 4.89 -5.58
C LEU A 23 -23.96 5.61 -6.90
N ASP A 24 -24.20 6.90 -6.83
CA ASP A 24 -24.42 7.78 -7.98
C ASP A 24 -23.48 8.98 -7.94
N PHE A 25 -23.35 9.67 -9.06
CA PHE A 25 -22.64 10.96 -9.17
C PHE A 25 -23.62 12.11 -9.37
N LYS A 26 -23.47 13.19 -8.60
CA LYS A 26 -24.23 14.42 -8.78
C LYS A 26 -23.44 15.63 -8.28
N MET A 27 -23.22 16.66 -9.14
CA MET A 27 -22.61 17.94 -8.77
C MET A 27 -21.29 17.79 -8.01
N ASN A 28 -20.34 16.99 -8.52
CA ASN A 28 -19.04 16.67 -7.91
C ASN A 28 -19.10 15.91 -6.58
N TYR A 29 -20.25 15.32 -6.27
CA TYR A 29 -20.42 14.45 -5.09
C TYR A 29 -20.70 13.02 -5.50
N MET A 30 -20.08 12.09 -4.81
CA MET A 30 -20.55 10.71 -4.73
C MET A 30 -21.76 10.69 -3.78
N ILE A 31 -22.90 10.22 -4.29
CA ILE A 31 -24.14 10.09 -3.55
C ILE A 31 -24.30 8.63 -3.16
N ILE A 32 -24.28 8.36 -1.87
CA ILE A 32 -24.46 7.02 -1.31
C ILE A 32 -25.86 6.92 -0.76
N ARG A 33 -26.68 6.05 -1.35
CA ARG A 33 -28.04 5.77 -0.87
C ARG A 33 -28.08 4.39 -0.26
N LYS A 34 -28.46 4.36 0.99
CA LYS A 34 -28.64 3.14 1.77
C LYS A 34 -29.94 3.25 2.54
N ASP A 35 -30.84 2.30 2.34
CA ASP A 35 -32.16 2.28 2.97
C ASP A 35 -32.88 3.63 2.78
N PHE A 36 -33.13 4.38 3.85
CA PHE A 36 -33.74 5.71 3.83
C PHE A 36 -32.74 6.85 4.00
N GLU A 37 -31.44 6.55 4.07
CA GLU A 37 -30.38 7.53 4.27
C GLU A 37 -29.66 7.88 2.95
N THR A 38 -29.28 9.14 2.82
CA THR A 38 -28.46 9.62 1.72
C THR A 38 -27.26 10.39 2.26
N THR A 39 -26.07 9.87 2.01
CA THR A 39 -24.80 10.53 2.33
C THR A 39 -24.18 11.10 1.08
N LYS A 40 -23.56 12.28 1.19
CA LYS A 40 -22.83 12.94 0.08
C LYS A 40 -21.36 13.07 0.47
N VAL A 41 -20.47 12.65 -0.44
CA VAL A 41 -19.03 12.79 -0.27
C VAL A 41 -18.48 13.54 -1.48
N TYR A 42 -17.74 14.61 -1.24
CA TYR A 42 -17.11 15.38 -2.33
C TYR A 42 -16.01 14.53 -2.97
N ILE A 43 -16.04 14.35 -4.30
CA ILE A 43 -15.16 13.36 -4.93
C ILE A 43 -13.68 13.73 -4.88
N ASP A 44 -13.35 15.04 -4.81
CA ASP A 44 -11.95 15.48 -4.70
C ASP A 44 -11.31 15.14 -3.33
N GLU A 45 -12.13 14.81 -2.33
CA GLU A 45 -11.65 14.37 -1.02
C GLU A 45 -11.40 12.86 -0.96
N ILE A 46 -11.81 12.09 -1.98
CA ILE A 46 -11.72 10.64 -1.96
C ILE A 46 -10.34 10.20 -2.48
N TYR A 47 -9.59 9.53 -1.63
CA TYR A 47 -8.33 8.87 -1.99
C TYR A 47 -8.57 7.46 -2.51
N MET A 48 -9.40 6.69 -1.77
CA MET A 48 -9.71 5.29 -2.08
C MET A 48 -11.19 5.01 -1.81
N LEU A 49 -11.80 4.24 -2.69
CA LEU A 49 -13.15 3.68 -2.52
C LEU A 49 -13.03 2.16 -2.41
N ILE A 50 -13.39 1.60 -1.25
CA ILE A 50 -13.42 0.16 -1.02
C ILE A 50 -14.88 -0.29 -1.04
N VAL A 51 -15.24 -1.07 -2.04
CA VAL A 51 -16.57 -1.66 -2.19
C VAL A 51 -16.52 -3.06 -1.55
N GLU A 52 -16.74 -3.10 -0.24
CA GLU A 52 -16.65 -4.33 0.56
C GLU A 52 -17.86 -5.25 0.36
N SER A 53 -19.03 -4.69 0.09
CA SER A 53 -20.25 -5.47 -0.12
C SER A 53 -20.47 -5.75 -1.60
N THR A 54 -20.71 -7.02 -1.95
CA THR A 54 -21.10 -7.44 -3.31
C THR A 54 -22.52 -6.98 -3.72
N ALA A 55 -23.34 -6.51 -2.76
CA ALA A 55 -24.70 -5.99 -3.00
C ALA A 55 -24.73 -4.48 -3.25
N VAL A 56 -23.68 -3.94 -3.90
CA VAL A 56 -23.61 -2.52 -4.25
C VAL A 56 -23.84 -2.33 -5.76
N SER A 57 -24.58 -1.30 -6.11
CA SER A 57 -24.73 -0.86 -7.50
C SER A 57 -24.06 0.51 -7.71
N LEU A 58 -23.31 0.64 -8.81
CA LEU A 58 -22.62 1.89 -9.17
C LEU A 58 -23.02 2.32 -10.57
N THR A 59 -23.06 3.64 -10.78
CA THR A 59 -23.25 4.18 -12.14
C THR A 59 -21.93 4.33 -12.86
N ALA A 60 -21.90 4.09 -14.17
CA ALA A 60 -20.69 4.28 -14.99
C ALA A 60 -20.18 5.74 -14.94
N VAL A 61 -21.08 6.71 -14.79
CA VAL A 61 -20.70 8.13 -14.63
C VAL A 61 -19.88 8.31 -13.36
N LEU A 62 -20.30 7.73 -12.23
CA LEU A 62 -19.55 7.81 -10.96
C LEU A 62 -18.16 7.19 -11.13
N LEU A 63 -18.05 5.98 -11.71
CA LEU A 63 -16.78 5.32 -11.94
C LEU A 63 -15.82 6.19 -12.78
N ASN A 64 -16.32 6.75 -13.88
CA ASN A 64 -15.51 7.61 -14.73
C ASN A 64 -15.02 8.88 -14.00
N GLU A 65 -15.87 9.52 -13.21
CA GLU A 65 -15.47 10.72 -12.46
C GLU A 65 -14.46 10.39 -11.36
N LEU A 66 -14.62 9.27 -10.64
CA LEU A 66 -13.63 8.81 -9.65
C LEU A 66 -12.27 8.50 -10.31
N ILE A 67 -12.27 7.82 -11.47
CA ILE A 67 -11.04 7.52 -12.24
C ILE A 67 -10.34 8.79 -12.70
N LYS A 68 -11.09 9.79 -13.23
CA LYS A 68 -10.51 11.10 -13.59
C LYS A 68 -9.81 11.79 -12.41
N LYS A 69 -10.33 11.59 -11.20
CA LYS A 69 -9.73 12.11 -9.95
C LYS A 69 -8.66 11.19 -9.37
N LYS A 70 -8.32 10.13 -10.09
CA LYS A 70 -7.29 9.15 -9.69
C LYS A 70 -7.60 8.46 -8.35
N VAL A 71 -8.88 8.25 -8.07
CA VAL A 71 -9.32 7.49 -6.90
C VAL A 71 -8.99 6.01 -7.11
N ALA A 72 -8.33 5.36 -6.15
CA ALA A 72 -8.20 3.91 -6.15
C ALA A 72 -9.58 3.29 -5.86
N ILE A 73 -10.04 2.36 -6.70
CA ILE A 73 -11.32 1.70 -6.53
C ILE A 73 -11.06 0.20 -6.38
N VAL A 74 -11.33 -0.31 -5.18
CA VAL A 74 -11.10 -1.71 -4.81
C VAL A 74 -12.45 -2.40 -4.61
N PHE A 75 -12.66 -3.51 -5.29
CA PHE A 75 -13.80 -4.39 -5.08
C PHE A 75 -13.37 -5.62 -4.28
N CYS A 76 -14.21 -6.00 -3.32
CA CYS A 76 -13.99 -7.17 -2.49
C CYS A 76 -14.85 -8.37 -2.95
N ASP A 77 -14.37 -9.57 -2.61
CA ASP A 77 -15.10 -10.83 -2.79
C ASP A 77 -16.22 -11.01 -1.74
N GLU A 78 -16.89 -12.17 -1.78
CA GLU A 78 -17.97 -12.54 -0.84
C GLU A 78 -17.48 -12.66 0.61
N LYS A 79 -16.17 -12.89 0.81
CA LYS A 79 -15.51 -12.91 2.11
C LYS A 79 -15.05 -11.52 2.54
N ARG A 80 -15.33 -10.50 1.72
CA ARG A 80 -14.97 -9.10 1.92
C ARG A 80 -13.46 -8.87 1.93
N ASN A 81 -12.70 -9.64 1.14
CA ASN A 81 -11.28 -9.42 0.91
C ASN A 81 -11.08 -8.73 -0.43
N PRO A 82 -10.10 -7.82 -0.55
CA PRO A 82 -9.75 -7.21 -1.84
C PRO A 82 -9.52 -8.27 -2.91
N ALA A 83 -10.26 -8.19 -4.01
CA ALA A 83 -10.22 -9.19 -5.08
C ALA A 83 -9.95 -8.59 -6.47
N SER A 84 -10.30 -7.33 -6.67
CA SER A 84 -10.06 -6.63 -7.93
C SER A 84 -9.99 -5.12 -7.71
N GLU A 85 -9.34 -4.44 -8.65
CA GLU A 85 -9.27 -2.97 -8.67
C GLU A 85 -9.58 -2.44 -10.07
N VAL A 86 -10.04 -1.18 -10.12
CA VAL A 86 -10.24 -0.47 -11.38
C VAL A 86 -9.03 0.41 -11.63
N LEU A 87 -8.35 0.14 -12.72
CA LEU A 87 -7.20 0.92 -13.17
C LEU A 87 -7.60 1.87 -14.30
N PRO A 88 -7.08 3.10 -14.34
CA PRO A 88 -7.33 4.01 -15.42
C PRO A 88 -6.67 3.52 -16.72
N LEU A 89 -7.35 3.66 -17.86
CA LEU A 89 -6.75 3.38 -19.17
C LEU A 89 -5.54 4.30 -19.44
N HIS A 90 -5.60 5.55 -18.93
CA HIS A 90 -4.55 6.55 -19.00
C HIS A 90 -4.34 7.19 -17.64
N GLY A 91 -3.26 6.81 -16.94
CA GLY A 91 -2.93 7.34 -15.61
C GLY A 91 -2.39 8.77 -15.65
N SER A 92 -1.66 9.13 -16.73
CA SER A 92 -1.06 10.45 -16.94
C SER A 92 -1.02 10.81 -18.43
N HIS A 93 -0.93 12.11 -18.73
CA HIS A 93 -0.82 12.63 -20.11
C HIS A 93 0.45 12.20 -20.84
N ASN A 94 1.51 11.84 -20.10
CA ASN A 94 2.82 11.41 -20.63
C ASN A 94 3.12 9.91 -20.40
N SER A 95 2.10 9.09 -20.15
CA SER A 95 2.25 7.67 -19.82
C SER A 95 3.05 6.88 -20.88
N SER A 96 2.85 7.15 -22.18
CA SER A 96 3.63 6.48 -23.24
C SER A 96 5.13 6.79 -23.17
N LYS A 97 5.51 8.02 -22.76
CA LYS A 97 6.90 8.41 -22.55
C LYS A 97 7.45 7.66 -21.32
N ARG A 98 6.70 7.68 -20.21
CA ARG A 98 7.10 7.02 -18.97
C ARG A 98 7.26 5.51 -19.12
N CYS A 99 6.37 4.87 -19.87
CA CYS A 99 6.43 3.45 -20.15
C CYS A 99 7.72 3.07 -20.93
N ARG A 100 8.13 3.91 -21.90
CA ARG A 100 9.39 3.71 -22.62
C ARG A 100 10.60 3.91 -21.70
N GLU A 101 10.64 5.01 -20.94
CA GLU A 101 11.69 5.25 -19.95
C GLU A 101 11.80 4.07 -18.97
N GLN A 102 10.70 3.53 -18.51
CA GLN A 102 10.65 2.38 -17.58
C GLN A 102 11.24 1.10 -18.23
N ALA A 103 10.94 0.86 -19.49
CA ALA A 103 11.46 -0.31 -20.21
C ALA A 103 12.99 -0.21 -20.48
N GLU A 104 13.53 1.02 -20.45
CA GLU A 104 14.95 1.32 -20.72
C GLU A 104 15.79 1.47 -19.45
N TRP A 105 15.23 1.31 -18.24
CA TRP A 105 16.02 1.36 -17.01
C TRP A 105 17.15 0.32 -17.04
N SER A 106 18.38 0.75 -16.81
CA SER A 106 19.52 -0.16 -16.78
C SER A 106 19.44 -1.12 -15.58
N LYS A 107 19.99 -2.30 -15.72
CA LYS A 107 20.01 -3.31 -14.66
C LYS A 107 20.76 -2.82 -13.42
N GLU A 108 21.83 -2.06 -13.63
CA GLU A 108 22.63 -1.46 -12.55
C GLU A 108 21.81 -0.45 -11.74
N LEU A 109 21.03 0.39 -12.44
CA LEU A 109 20.14 1.36 -11.78
C LEU A 109 19.02 0.67 -11.02
N GLN A 110 18.37 -0.33 -11.64
CA GLN A 110 17.34 -1.14 -10.96
C GLN A 110 17.89 -1.78 -9.69
N ALA A 111 19.08 -2.40 -9.77
CA ALA A 111 19.76 -3.03 -8.65
C ALA A 111 20.09 -2.04 -7.53
N SER A 112 20.58 -0.85 -7.88
CA SER A 112 20.87 0.21 -6.89
C SER A 112 19.61 0.66 -6.12
N ILE A 113 18.55 0.98 -6.85
CA ILE A 113 17.26 1.39 -6.24
C ILE A 113 16.67 0.25 -5.41
N TRP A 114 16.68 -0.98 -5.91
CA TRP A 114 16.22 -2.15 -5.19
C TRP A 114 16.96 -2.37 -3.87
N THR A 115 18.29 -2.21 -3.89
CA THR A 115 19.11 -2.34 -2.68
C THR A 115 18.66 -1.37 -1.59
N GLU A 116 18.38 -0.12 -1.93
CA GLU A 116 17.91 0.87 -0.95
C GLU A 116 16.49 0.56 -0.43
N ILE A 117 15.61 0.03 -1.30
CA ILE A 117 14.27 -0.45 -0.90
C ILE A 117 14.39 -1.60 0.11
N VAL A 118 15.23 -2.59 -0.16
CA VAL A 118 15.47 -3.73 0.75
C VAL A 118 16.12 -3.26 2.05
N ARG A 119 17.13 -2.38 1.95
CA ARG A 119 17.77 -1.78 3.13
C ARG A 119 16.73 -1.14 4.06
N ARG A 120 15.85 -0.31 3.52
CA ARG A 120 14.80 0.35 4.33
C ARG A 120 13.79 -0.66 4.88
N LYS A 121 13.42 -1.68 4.12
CA LYS A 121 12.56 -2.77 4.61
C LYS A 121 13.16 -3.45 5.85
N ILE A 122 14.42 -3.91 5.75
CA ILE A 122 15.10 -4.60 6.85
C ILE A 122 15.25 -3.65 8.05
N MET A 123 15.58 -2.38 7.82
CA MET A 123 15.66 -1.36 8.86
C MET A 123 14.32 -1.23 9.62
N ASN A 124 13.21 -1.04 8.89
CA ASN A 124 11.89 -0.92 9.51
C ASN A 124 11.49 -2.19 10.29
N GLN A 125 11.89 -3.37 9.80
CA GLN A 125 11.69 -4.63 10.53
C GLN A 125 12.52 -4.69 11.82
N ALA A 126 13.79 -4.26 11.77
CA ALA A 126 14.66 -4.21 12.94
C ALA A 126 14.13 -3.21 13.99
N GLU A 127 13.73 -2.02 13.56
CA GLU A 127 13.12 -0.99 14.40
C GLU A 127 11.85 -1.50 15.10
N LEU A 128 10.97 -2.23 14.37
CA LEU A 128 9.77 -2.80 14.96
C LEU A 128 10.10 -3.90 16.00
N LEU A 129 11.06 -4.79 15.71
CA LEU A 129 11.51 -5.78 16.69
C LEU A 129 12.11 -5.11 17.94
N GLN A 130 12.90 -4.07 17.75
CA GLN A 130 13.49 -3.31 18.85
C GLN A 130 12.41 -2.64 19.71
N HIS A 131 11.37 -2.07 19.09
CA HIS A 131 10.23 -1.49 19.82
C HIS A 131 9.45 -2.56 20.62
N GLN A 132 9.42 -3.80 20.13
CA GLN A 132 8.84 -4.94 20.84
C GLN A 132 9.81 -5.59 21.84
N GLU A 133 10.98 -4.98 22.09
CA GLU A 133 12.02 -5.48 22.99
C GLU A 133 12.52 -6.91 22.63
N LEU A 134 12.51 -7.26 21.33
CA LEU A 134 12.92 -8.56 20.80
C LEU A 134 14.41 -8.53 20.41
N VAL A 135 15.20 -9.46 20.95
CA VAL A 135 16.66 -9.53 20.74
C VAL A 135 17.07 -9.83 19.30
N GLU A 136 16.17 -10.39 18.51
CA GLU A 136 16.36 -10.67 17.09
C GLU A 136 16.57 -9.40 16.25
N ALA A 137 16.24 -8.21 16.77
CA ALA A 137 16.55 -6.93 16.13
C ALA A 137 18.04 -6.79 15.80
N ASP A 138 18.94 -7.21 16.71
CA ASP A 138 20.39 -7.13 16.51
C ASP A 138 20.84 -7.92 15.28
N LEU A 139 20.22 -9.07 15.02
CA LEU A 139 20.53 -9.89 13.85
C LEU A 139 20.08 -9.21 12.54
N LEU A 140 18.96 -8.51 12.56
CA LEU A 140 18.50 -7.75 11.39
C LEU A 140 19.44 -6.56 11.09
N TYR A 141 19.97 -5.88 12.13
CA TYR A 141 20.99 -4.86 11.95
C TYR A 141 22.29 -5.44 11.33
N GLN A 142 22.71 -6.63 11.74
CA GLN A 142 23.85 -7.32 11.10
C GLN A 142 23.57 -7.62 9.62
N TYR A 143 22.35 -8.03 9.26
CA TYR A 143 21.98 -8.25 7.84
C TYR A 143 22.04 -6.98 7.01
N LEU A 144 21.83 -5.79 7.59
CA LEU A 144 22.01 -4.51 6.90
C LEU A 144 23.47 -4.27 6.51
N ASP A 145 24.43 -4.66 7.39
CA ASP A 145 25.87 -4.54 7.11
C ASP A 145 26.33 -5.54 6.03
N GLU A 146 25.63 -6.68 5.92
CA GLU A 146 25.92 -7.73 4.95
C GLU A 146 25.16 -7.57 3.63
N LEU A 147 24.31 -6.53 3.50
CA LEU A 147 23.50 -6.31 2.31
C LEU A 147 24.39 -5.88 1.13
N THR A 148 24.34 -6.66 0.07
CA THR A 148 25.07 -6.39 -1.19
C THR A 148 24.15 -5.78 -2.24
N LEU A 149 24.76 -5.26 -3.31
CA LEU A 149 24.01 -4.73 -4.45
C LEU A 149 23.03 -5.80 -4.96
N ASN A 150 21.80 -5.38 -5.23
CA ASN A 150 20.68 -6.23 -5.69
C ASN A 150 20.29 -7.36 -4.73
N ASP A 151 20.72 -7.26 -3.45
CA ASP A 151 20.49 -8.31 -2.44
C ASP A 151 20.92 -9.72 -2.88
N GLU A 152 22.09 -9.82 -3.56
CA GLU A 152 22.59 -11.11 -4.04
C GLU A 152 22.77 -12.16 -2.94
N THR A 153 22.94 -11.70 -1.68
CA THR A 153 23.05 -12.56 -0.49
C THR A 153 21.70 -12.96 0.09
N GLN A 154 20.59 -12.53 -0.52
CA GLN A 154 19.21 -12.83 -0.10
C GLN A 154 18.90 -12.46 1.37
N ARG A 155 19.45 -11.35 1.83
CA ARG A 155 19.24 -10.86 3.20
C ARG A 155 17.80 -10.47 3.46
N GLU A 156 17.07 -10.01 2.45
CA GLU A 156 15.63 -9.75 2.53
C GLU A 156 14.84 -10.97 3.02
N GLY A 157 15.05 -12.11 2.38
CA GLY A 157 14.35 -13.34 2.72
C GLY A 157 14.76 -13.90 4.10
N HIS A 158 16.06 -13.80 4.46
CA HIS A 158 16.54 -14.18 5.77
C HIS A 158 15.97 -13.30 6.88
N ALA A 159 16.00 -11.98 6.69
CA ALA A 159 15.42 -11.02 7.61
C ALA A 159 13.92 -11.25 7.82
N ALA A 160 13.15 -11.44 6.74
CA ALA A 160 11.74 -11.72 6.84
C ALA A 160 11.43 -12.98 7.66
N LYS A 161 12.22 -14.05 7.50
CA LYS A 161 12.05 -15.28 8.30
C LYS A 161 12.32 -15.06 9.78
N VAL A 162 13.42 -14.39 10.12
CA VAL A 162 13.76 -14.06 11.51
C VAL A 162 12.68 -13.17 12.11
N TYR A 163 12.30 -12.13 11.40
CA TYR A 163 11.30 -11.15 11.79
C TYR A 163 9.95 -11.77 12.13
N PHE A 164 9.34 -12.52 11.22
CA PHE A 164 8.04 -13.14 11.47
C PHE A 164 8.10 -14.21 12.58
N ASN A 165 9.20 -14.94 12.67
CA ASN A 165 9.38 -15.91 13.76
C ASN A 165 9.55 -15.25 15.13
N ALA A 166 10.20 -14.11 15.20
CA ALA A 166 10.32 -13.34 16.43
C ALA A 166 8.95 -12.78 16.87
N LEU A 167 8.17 -12.24 15.96
CA LEU A 167 6.87 -11.62 16.25
C LEU A 167 5.77 -12.62 16.60
N PHE A 168 5.69 -13.73 15.88
CA PHE A 168 4.54 -14.66 15.94
C PHE A 168 4.92 -16.08 16.38
N GLY A 169 6.20 -16.29 16.72
CA GLY A 169 6.71 -17.59 17.19
C GLY A 169 7.32 -18.44 16.09
N LYS A 170 8.22 -19.36 16.47
CA LYS A 170 9.04 -20.18 15.55
C LYS A 170 8.24 -21.09 14.61
N SER A 171 7.00 -21.41 14.95
CA SER A 171 6.09 -22.23 14.13
C SER A 171 5.28 -21.42 13.13
N PHE A 172 5.38 -20.09 13.15
CA PHE A 172 4.63 -19.22 12.24
C PHE A 172 5.17 -19.35 10.80
N SER A 173 4.24 -19.49 9.86
CA SER A 173 4.52 -19.40 8.42
C SER A 173 3.48 -18.52 7.75
N ARG A 174 3.93 -17.74 6.76
CA ARG A 174 3.05 -16.89 5.94
C ARG A 174 2.06 -17.69 5.07
N GLU A 175 2.24 -19.00 4.95
CA GLU A 175 1.36 -19.90 4.21
C GLU A 175 0.19 -20.48 5.05
N GLN A 176 0.24 -20.28 6.37
CA GLN A 176 -0.80 -20.80 7.26
C GLN A 176 -2.12 -20.03 7.09
N ASP A 177 -3.23 -20.76 7.10
CA ASP A 177 -4.57 -20.18 7.16
C ASP A 177 -4.93 -19.85 8.61
N ASN A 178 -4.64 -18.61 9.02
CA ASN A 178 -4.95 -18.10 10.36
C ASN A 178 -5.31 -16.60 10.30
N ALA A 179 -5.85 -16.08 11.41
CA ALA A 179 -6.32 -14.70 11.50
C ALA A 179 -5.22 -13.65 11.30
N ILE A 180 -3.99 -13.93 11.76
CA ILE A 180 -2.82 -13.04 11.59
C ILE A 180 -2.50 -12.90 10.10
N ASN A 181 -2.36 -14.04 9.38
CA ASN A 181 -2.08 -14.00 7.95
C ASN A 181 -3.22 -13.38 7.13
N ALA A 182 -4.48 -13.61 7.53
CA ALA A 182 -5.62 -12.96 6.92
C ALA A 182 -5.56 -11.43 7.07
N ALA A 183 -5.20 -10.94 8.27
CA ALA A 183 -5.02 -9.51 8.54
C ALA A 183 -3.85 -8.91 7.74
N LEU A 184 -2.68 -9.56 7.76
CA LEU A 184 -1.51 -9.14 6.99
C LEU A 184 -1.82 -9.10 5.47
N ASN A 185 -2.44 -10.13 4.93
CA ASN A 185 -2.80 -10.19 3.50
C ASN A 185 -3.79 -9.08 3.12
N TYR A 186 -4.79 -8.82 3.95
CA TYR A 186 -5.74 -7.74 3.74
C TYR A 186 -5.04 -6.37 3.74
N GLY A 187 -4.24 -6.09 4.77
CA GLY A 187 -3.50 -4.83 4.88
C GLY A 187 -2.53 -4.63 3.71
N TYR A 188 -1.81 -5.67 3.32
CA TYR A 188 -0.91 -5.61 2.15
C TYR A 188 -1.65 -5.40 0.83
N ALA A 189 -2.85 -5.95 0.66
CA ALA A 189 -3.66 -5.71 -0.53
C ALA A 189 -4.14 -4.25 -0.62
N ILE A 190 -4.57 -3.66 0.50
CA ILE A 190 -4.93 -2.24 0.57
C ILE A 190 -3.70 -1.34 0.29
N LEU A 191 -2.56 -1.67 0.89
CA LEU A 191 -1.30 -0.95 0.68
C LEU A 191 -0.85 -1.04 -0.79
N LEU A 192 -0.93 -2.22 -1.39
CA LEU A 192 -0.59 -2.43 -2.80
C LEU A 192 -1.46 -1.57 -3.72
N SER A 193 -2.77 -1.51 -3.46
CA SER A 193 -3.69 -0.64 -4.24
C SER A 193 -3.34 0.85 -4.08
N ALA A 194 -2.92 1.29 -2.89
CA ALA A 194 -2.46 2.65 -2.65
C ALA A 194 -1.18 2.96 -3.46
N VAL A 195 -0.20 2.04 -3.45
CA VAL A 195 1.05 2.18 -4.23
C VAL A 195 0.78 2.14 -5.73
N ASN A 196 -0.04 1.20 -6.22
CA ASN A 196 -0.42 1.10 -7.64
C ASN A 196 -1.07 2.38 -8.14
N ARG A 197 -1.94 2.99 -7.32
CA ARG A 197 -2.53 4.30 -7.62
C ARG A 197 -1.48 5.36 -7.89
N GLU A 198 -0.43 5.44 -7.08
CA GLU A 198 0.62 6.43 -7.26
C GLU A 198 1.48 6.14 -8.49
N ILE A 199 1.85 4.87 -8.74
CA ILE A 199 2.57 4.44 -9.94
C ILE A 199 1.84 4.90 -11.21
N LEU A 200 0.56 4.56 -11.32
CA LEU A 200 -0.28 4.90 -12.47
C LEU A 200 -0.50 6.41 -12.60
N SER A 201 -0.68 7.10 -11.46
CA SER A 201 -0.85 8.55 -11.41
C SER A 201 0.38 9.31 -11.93
N LEU A 202 1.58 8.73 -11.78
CA LEU A 202 2.84 9.26 -12.28
C LEU A 202 3.16 8.82 -13.71
N GLY A 203 2.30 7.98 -14.32
CA GLY A 203 2.36 7.58 -15.73
C GLY A 203 3.17 6.32 -15.99
N TYR A 204 3.60 5.61 -14.96
CA TYR A 204 4.30 4.33 -15.06
C TYR A 204 3.32 3.16 -15.06
N ILE A 205 3.77 1.97 -15.44
CA ILE A 205 2.97 0.75 -15.44
C ILE A 205 3.41 -0.18 -14.30
N THR A 206 2.47 -0.95 -13.77
CA THR A 206 2.70 -1.81 -12.61
C THR A 206 3.38 -3.13 -12.94
N GLN A 207 3.36 -3.54 -14.21
CA GLN A 207 3.84 -4.85 -14.68
C GLN A 207 5.38 -4.95 -14.69
N LEU A 208 6.09 -3.86 -15.00
CA LEU A 208 7.54 -3.84 -15.09
C LEU A 208 8.13 -3.41 -13.74
N GLY A 209 8.57 -4.38 -12.95
CA GLY A 209 9.21 -4.17 -11.65
C GLY A 209 10.69 -3.78 -11.74
N LEU A 210 11.26 -3.45 -10.59
CA LEU A 210 12.71 -3.26 -10.40
C LEU A 210 13.40 -4.62 -10.23
N ASN A 211 12.84 -5.46 -9.35
CA ASN A 211 13.33 -6.79 -9.01
C ASN A 211 12.29 -7.88 -9.29
N HIS A 212 11.04 -7.69 -8.88
CA HIS A 212 9.99 -8.65 -9.18
C HIS A 212 9.72 -8.70 -10.68
N CYS A 213 9.75 -9.93 -11.24
CA CYS A 213 9.55 -10.19 -12.68
C CYS A 213 8.64 -11.39 -12.94
N ASN A 214 7.71 -11.69 -12.01
CA ASN A 214 6.78 -12.78 -12.16
C ASN A 214 5.78 -12.47 -13.29
N GLN A 215 5.76 -13.30 -14.32
CA GLN A 215 4.89 -13.15 -15.49
C GLN A 215 3.39 -13.19 -15.19
N PHE A 216 2.99 -13.74 -14.04
CA PHE A 216 1.60 -13.84 -13.62
C PHE A 216 1.20 -12.71 -12.65
N ASN A 217 2.14 -11.89 -12.20
CA ASN A 217 1.87 -10.77 -11.31
C ASN A 217 1.74 -9.48 -12.12
N PRO A 218 0.53 -8.88 -12.23
CA PRO A 218 0.35 -7.60 -12.93
C PRO A 218 0.89 -6.41 -12.14
N TYR A 219 1.39 -6.61 -10.92
CA TYR A 219 1.78 -5.58 -9.97
C TYR A 219 3.24 -5.73 -9.50
N ASN A 220 4.14 -6.19 -10.37
CA ASN A 220 5.55 -6.38 -10.01
C ASN A 220 6.18 -5.11 -9.40
N LEU A 221 5.99 -3.94 -10.03
CA LEU A 221 6.50 -2.67 -9.52
C LEU A 221 5.80 -2.23 -8.22
N GLY A 222 4.49 -2.46 -8.12
CA GLY A 222 3.76 -2.21 -6.89
C GLY A 222 4.26 -3.06 -5.74
N SER A 223 4.57 -4.34 -6.02
CA SER A 223 5.17 -5.26 -5.05
C SER A 223 6.55 -4.79 -4.60
N ASP A 224 7.41 -4.30 -5.52
CA ASP A 224 8.72 -3.74 -5.19
C ASP A 224 8.61 -2.51 -4.28
N LEU A 225 7.80 -1.53 -4.71
CA LEU A 225 7.70 -0.24 -4.01
C LEU A 225 6.99 -0.34 -2.65
N MET A 226 6.14 -1.33 -2.44
CA MET A 226 5.48 -1.49 -1.14
C MET A 226 6.37 -2.15 -0.06
N GLU A 227 7.51 -2.76 -0.42
CA GLU A 227 8.32 -3.53 0.53
C GLU A 227 8.72 -2.74 1.79
N PRO A 228 9.23 -1.50 1.71
CA PRO A 228 9.59 -0.75 2.92
C PRO A 228 8.37 -0.30 3.73
N LEU A 229 7.16 -0.37 3.16
CA LEU A 229 5.93 0.07 3.80
C LEU A 229 5.19 -1.07 4.51
N ARG A 230 5.58 -2.34 4.31
CA ARG A 230 4.91 -3.49 4.92
C ARG A 230 4.92 -3.44 6.44
N GLY A 231 6.01 -2.97 7.04
CA GLY A 231 6.16 -2.84 8.48
C GLY A 231 5.06 -2.01 9.16
N PHE A 232 4.47 -1.02 8.46
CA PHE A 232 3.36 -0.24 8.99
C PHE A 232 2.09 -1.09 9.15
N VAL A 233 1.82 -1.99 8.21
CA VAL A 233 0.73 -2.97 8.32
C VAL A 233 1.00 -3.95 9.45
N ASP A 234 2.25 -4.43 9.54
CA ASP A 234 2.68 -5.38 10.57
C ASP A 234 2.48 -4.80 11.98
N ALA A 235 2.82 -3.52 12.18
CA ALA A 235 2.61 -2.82 13.45
C ALA A 235 1.14 -2.77 13.86
N VAL A 236 0.22 -2.53 12.92
CA VAL A 236 -1.22 -2.57 13.21
C VAL A 236 -1.66 -3.97 13.65
N VAL A 237 -1.16 -5.01 12.96
CA VAL A 237 -1.49 -6.41 13.29
C VAL A 237 -0.93 -6.81 14.64
N ILE A 238 0.30 -6.39 14.98
CA ILE A 238 0.93 -6.70 16.27
C ILE A 238 0.19 -6.05 17.44
N LYS A 239 -0.28 -4.81 17.29
CA LYS A 239 -1.06 -4.12 18.35
C LYS A 239 -2.29 -4.91 18.77
N SER A 240 -2.91 -5.68 17.88
CA SER A 240 -4.15 -6.42 18.14
C SER A 240 -3.95 -7.92 18.31
N ILE A 241 -2.91 -8.52 17.69
CA ILE A 241 -2.67 -9.97 17.54
C ILE A 241 -4.02 -10.71 17.38
N PRO A 242 -4.67 -10.58 16.21
CA PRO A 242 -6.05 -11.01 16.08
C PRO A 242 -6.20 -12.52 16.20
N THR A 243 -7.11 -12.96 17.04
CA THR A 243 -7.56 -14.36 17.13
C THR A 243 -8.59 -14.68 16.04
N GLU A 244 -9.32 -13.65 15.57
CA GLU A 244 -10.29 -13.72 14.49
C GLU A 244 -10.11 -12.51 13.56
N PHE A 245 -10.17 -12.73 12.25
CA PHE A 245 -10.13 -11.67 11.28
C PHE A 245 -11.52 -11.07 11.07
N ASN A 246 -11.87 -10.14 11.94
CA ASN A 246 -13.17 -9.49 11.99
C ASN A 246 -13.15 -8.08 11.36
N ARG A 247 -14.30 -7.39 11.46
CA ARG A 247 -14.48 -6.05 10.91
C ARG A 247 -13.58 -5.00 11.56
N ASP A 248 -13.37 -5.08 12.87
CA ASP A 248 -12.61 -4.05 13.59
C ASP A 248 -11.15 -4.09 13.19
N VAL A 249 -10.58 -5.31 13.00
CA VAL A 249 -9.23 -5.49 12.43
C VAL A 249 -9.13 -4.90 11.01
N LYS A 250 -10.14 -5.14 10.15
CA LYS A 250 -10.16 -4.54 8.80
C LYS A 250 -10.18 -3.02 8.85
N LEU A 251 -10.98 -2.44 9.73
CA LEU A 251 -11.06 -0.99 9.88
C LEU A 251 -9.73 -0.39 10.34
N SER A 252 -9.09 -0.96 11.35
CA SER A 252 -7.76 -0.49 11.80
C SER A 252 -6.72 -0.51 10.68
N LEU A 253 -6.74 -1.55 9.83
CA LEU A 253 -5.84 -1.63 8.67
C LEU A 253 -6.14 -0.58 7.59
N ILE A 254 -7.40 -0.20 7.42
CA ILE A 254 -7.80 0.87 6.48
C ILE A 254 -7.47 2.24 7.07
N GLU A 255 -7.67 2.43 8.39
CA GLU A 255 -7.38 3.66 9.11
C GLU A 255 -5.91 4.05 9.00
N LEU A 256 -5.00 3.07 8.88
CA LEU A 256 -3.58 3.29 8.65
C LEU A 256 -3.30 4.30 7.52
N LEU A 257 -4.09 4.30 6.43
CA LEU A 257 -3.90 5.27 5.34
C LEU A 257 -4.11 6.73 5.76
N SER A 258 -4.78 6.96 6.88
CA SER A 258 -5.08 8.28 7.43
C SER A 258 -4.22 8.64 8.65
N GLU A 259 -3.40 7.71 9.14
CA GLU A 259 -2.47 7.95 10.24
C GLU A 259 -1.40 8.96 9.85
N ASP A 260 -0.98 9.76 10.82
CA ASP A 260 0.11 10.70 10.65
C ASP A 260 1.46 9.99 10.71
N VAL A 261 2.30 10.26 9.73
CA VAL A 261 3.67 9.74 9.61
C VAL A 261 4.62 10.87 9.23
N LYS A 262 5.91 10.66 9.42
CA LYS A 262 6.93 11.64 9.06
C LYS A 262 7.63 11.25 7.77
N ILE A 263 7.81 12.22 6.89
CA ILE A 263 8.61 12.10 5.66
C ILE A 263 9.23 13.47 5.36
N ASN A 264 10.53 13.53 5.10
CA ASN A 264 11.28 14.78 4.89
C ASN A 264 11.08 15.81 6.02
N ASP A 265 11.19 15.40 7.26
CA ASP A 265 10.97 16.25 8.43
C ASP A 265 9.58 16.92 8.50
N THR A 266 8.62 16.44 7.72
CA THR A 266 7.24 16.94 7.73
C THR A 266 6.25 15.85 8.08
N VAL A 267 5.25 16.20 8.90
CA VAL A 267 4.14 15.30 9.22
C VAL A 267 3.14 15.31 8.06
N GLN A 268 2.78 14.13 7.60
CA GLN A 268 1.82 13.90 6.52
C GLN A 268 0.92 12.72 6.87
N THR A 269 -0.26 12.62 6.27
CA THR A 269 -1.00 11.35 6.31
C THR A 269 -0.22 10.27 5.58
N PHE A 270 -0.35 9.00 6.01
CA PHE A 270 0.36 7.88 5.38
C PHE A 270 0.08 7.80 3.87
N SER A 271 -1.16 8.03 3.45
CA SER A 271 -1.53 8.10 2.02
C SER A 271 -0.80 9.22 1.26
N ALA A 272 -0.61 10.39 1.86
CA ALA A 272 0.15 11.49 1.25
C ALA A 272 1.67 11.18 1.24
N ALA A 273 2.17 10.55 2.29
CA ALA A 273 3.57 10.12 2.38
C ALA A 273 3.91 9.04 1.32
N ILE A 274 3.01 8.08 1.06
CA ILE A 274 3.15 7.09 -0.03
C ILE A 274 3.35 7.80 -1.38
N ARG A 275 2.59 8.86 -1.65
CA ARG A 275 2.74 9.65 -2.87
C ARG A 275 4.12 10.32 -2.97
N ILE A 276 4.61 10.92 -1.88
CA ILE A 276 5.93 11.57 -1.82
C ILE A 276 7.02 10.53 -2.03
N TYR A 277 6.94 9.39 -1.36
CA TYR A 277 7.86 8.27 -1.50
C TYR A 277 7.90 7.74 -2.94
N CYS A 278 6.76 7.33 -3.51
CA CYS A 278 6.71 6.82 -4.88
C CYS A 278 7.27 7.83 -5.89
N LYS A 279 6.93 9.12 -5.73
CA LYS A 279 7.47 10.17 -6.59
C LYS A 279 9.00 10.24 -6.48
N SER A 280 9.57 10.18 -5.28
CA SER A 280 11.01 10.24 -5.07
C SER A 280 11.76 9.05 -5.69
N VAL A 281 11.18 7.84 -5.64
CA VAL A 281 11.73 6.67 -6.33
C VAL A 281 11.82 6.90 -7.84
N PHE A 282 10.77 7.46 -8.46
CA PHE A 282 10.80 7.77 -9.89
C PHE A 282 11.71 8.96 -10.23
N ASP A 283 11.90 9.91 -9.33
CA ASP A 283 12.88 10.98 -9.48
C ASP A 283 14.29 10.40 -9.43
N ALA A 284 14.61 9.51 -8.47
CA ALA A 284 15.85 8.79 -8.35
C ALA A 284 16.17 7.95 -9.61
N LEU A 285 15.18 7.24 -10.15
CA LEU A 285 15.33 6.49 -11.41
C LEU A 285 15.64 7.39 -12.61
N ARG A 286 15.04 8.56 -12.71
CA ARG A 286 15.30 9.51 -13.81
C ARG A 286 16.64 10.20 -13.69
N ASN A 287 17.02 10.55 -12.46
CA ASN A 287 18.27 11.26 -12.17
C ASN A 287 19.45 10.30 -11.99
N GLN A 288 19.19 8.98 -11.99
CA GLN A 288 20.18 7.91 -11.79
C GLN A 288 20.90 8.03 -10.44
N ASP A 289 20.19 8.47 -9.42
CA ASP A 289 20.72 8.69 -8.07
C ASP A 289 19.78 8.11 -7.01
N ALA A 290 20.15 6.95 -6.45
CA ALA A 290 19.36 6.27 -5.41
C ALA A 290 19.27 7.07 -4.10
N SER A 291 20.17 8.03 -3.85
CA SER A 291 20.16 8.86 -2.65
C SER A 291 18.96 9.86 -2.61
N GLU A 292 18.31 10.08 -3.74
CA GLU A 292 17.12 10.93 -3.81
C GLU A 292 15.85 10.28 -3.24
N ILE A 293 15.89 8.98 -2.93
CA ILE A 293 14.72 8.28 -2.37
C ILE A 293 14.43 8.81 -0.97
N ARG A 294 13.18 9.19 -0.77
CA ARG A 294 12.66 9.72 0.49
C ARG A 294 11.77 8.67 1.13
N PHE A 295 12.31 8.01 2.14
CA PHE A 295 11.56 6.99 2.87
C PHE A 295 10.66 7.62 3.93
N ILE A 296 9.56 6.93 4.23
CA ILE A 296 8.68 7.27 5.34
C ILE A 296 9.38 6.79 6.61
N GLU A 297 9.48 7.67 7.60
CA GLU A 297 10.03 7.36 8.89
C GLU A 297 8.99 6.57 9.70
N TYR A 298 9.49 5.52 10.34
CA TYR A 298 8.68 4.63 11.12
C TYR A 298 8.71 5.11 12.58
N GLU A 299 7.73 5.91 12.97
CA GLU A 299 7.53 6.30 14.38
C GLU A 299 6.52 5.33 15.00
N LEU A 300 7.01 4.46 15.90
CA LEU A 300 6.21 3.44 16.60
C LEU A 300 5.56 3.98 17.88
#